data_f8854c3f8c071e1a118b2c8024d0fef2
#
_entry.id   f8854c3f8c071e1a118b2c8024d0fef2
#
_cell.length_a   1.000
_cell.length_b   1.000
_cell.length_c   1.000
_cell.angle_alpha   90.00
_cell.angle_beta   90.00
_cell.angle_gamma   90.00
#
_symmetry.space_group_name_H-M   'P 1'
#
loop_
_entity.id
_entity.type
_entity.pdbx_description
1 polymer ?
#
loop_
_entity_poly.entity_id
_entity_poly.type
_entity_poly.pdbx_seq_one_letter_code
_entity_poly.pdbx_strand_id
1 'polypeptide(L)'
;MNKTRQKIHDIIYEADTPAGKVFDITLIIVIIISVILVALETVGWINEKYYNILNIAEWSITILFTIEYILRVISIHHPRKYIFSFYGIIDLLATIPKYISLIFIGAQLETMMAIRALRILRIFRVLHISRYIGESNFLYRSLLVSRAKIIIFLLFVLIMCILFGTLMYIIEGPQAGFNNIPESIYWCISTISTVGYGDIVPLTGMGKF
;
A
#
# COMPACT_ATOMS: atom_id res chain seq x y z
N MET A 1 24.79 -22.04 -15.87
CA MET A 1 23.96 -21.98 -14.64
C MET A 1 23.83 -23.39 -14.07
N ASN A 2 23.96 -23.58 -12.77
CA ASN A 2 23.87 -24.92 -12.17
C ASN A 2 22.40 -25.39 -12.30
N LYS A 3 22.15 -26.70 -12.58
CA LYS A 3 20.79 -27.27 -12.78
C LYS A 3 19.79 -26.90 -11.66
N THR A 4 20.28 -26.83 -10.42
CA THR A 4 19.47 -26.43 -9.26
C THR A 4 19.03 -24.96 -9.35
N ARG A 5 19.94 -24.07 -9.73
CA ARG A 5 19.67 -22.63 -9.89
C ARG A 5 18.65 -22.37 -11.01
N GLN A 6 18.70 -23.18 -12.06
CA GLN A 6 17.75 -23.10 -13.18
C GLN A 6 16.35 -23.54 -12.73
N LYS A 7 16.24 -24.66 -12.01
CA LYS A 7 14.95 -25.10 -11.44
C LYS A 7 14.32 -24.07 -10.49
N ILE A 8 15.14 -23.43 -9.65
CA ILE A 8 14.64 -22.38 -8.75
C ILE A 8 14.19 -21.16 -9.55
N HIS A 9 14.92 -20.78 -10.59
CA HIS A 9 14.53 -19.70 -11.50
C HIS A 9 13.17 -20.00 -12.16
N ASP A 10 12.98 -21.20 -12.71
CA ASP A 10 11.75 -21.59 -13.40
C ASP A 10 10.53 -21.56 -12.46
N ILE A 11 10.70 -21.98 -11.20
CA ILE A 11 9.63 -21.94 -10.20
C ILE A 11 9.27 -20.48 -9.79
N ILE A 12 10.28 -19.61 -9.67
CA ILE A 12 10.10 -18.25 -9.14
C ILE A 12 9.69 -17.25 -10.24
N TYR A 13 10.11 -17.46 -11.48
CA TYR A 13 9.94 -16.49 -12.57
C TYR A 13 9.03 -16.98 -13.71
N GLU A 14 8.79 -18.29 -13.84
CA GLU A 14 7.91 -18.85 -14.85
C GLU A 14 6.55 -19.19 -14.23
N ALA A 15 5.63 -18.23 -14.25
CA ALA A 15 4.26 -18.39 -13.74
C ALA A 15 3.44 -19.43 -14.52
N ASP A 16 3.89 -19.91 -15.68
CA ASP A 16 3.18 -20.86 -16.53
C ASP A 16 3.32 -22.31 -16.05
N THR A 17 4.29 -22.61 -15.20
CA THR A 17 4.48 -23.95 -14.65
C THR A 17 3.50 -24.22 -13.50
N PRO A 18 3.00 -25.48 -13.32
CA PRO A 18 2.14 -25.81 -12.18
C PRO A 18 2.79 -25.46 -10.82
N ALA A 19 4.10 -25.67 -10.70
CA ALA A 19 4.85 -25.36 -9.49
C ALA A 19 4.95 -23.83 -9.25
N GLY A 20 5.16 -23.04 -10.29
CA GLY A 20 5.18 -21.57 -10.23
C GLY A 20 3.82 -21.02 -9.79
N LYS A 21 2.71 -21.53 -10.37
CA LYS A 21 1.35 -21.12 -9.97
C LYS A 21 1.07 -21.38 -8.49
N VAL A 22 1.43 -22.56 -7.99
CA VAL A 22 1.26 -22.90 -6.57
C VAL A 22 2.11 -21.99 -5.69
N PHE A 23 3.34 -21.71 -6.10
CA PHE A 23 4.23 -20.81 -5.40
C PHE A 23 3.65 -19.38 -5.32
N ASP A 24 3.19 -18.83 -6.43
CA ASP A 24 2.60 -17.50 -6.51
C ASP A 24 1.32 -17.37 -5.67
N ILE A 25 0.41 -18.35 -5.78
CA ILE A 25 -0.83 -18.38 -4.98
C ILE A 25 -0.50 -18.45 -3.48
N THR A 26 0.46 -19.30 -3.10
CA THR A 26 0.89 -19.43 -1.70
C THR A 26 1.43 -18.10 -1.18
N LEU A 27 2.28 -17.42 -1.96
CA LEU A 27 2.81 -16.12 -1.56
C LEU A 27 1.73 -15.04 -1.47
N ILE A 28 0.76 -15.01 -2.39
CA ILE A 28 -0.39 -14.09 -2.30
C ILE A 28 -1.17 -14.32 -1.00
N ILE A 29 -1.45 -15.57 -0.65
CA ILE A 29 -2.14 -15.91 0.60
C ILE A 29 -1.32 -15.42 1.81
N VAL A 30 -0.02 -15.67 1.82
CA VAL A 30 0.87 -15.21 2.91
C VAL A 30 0.91 -13.69 3.01
N ILE A 31 0.91 -12.97 1.88
CA ILE A 31 0.84 -11.50 1.87
C ILE A 31 -0.47 -11.02 2.50
N ILE A 32 -1.61 -11.60 2.10
CA ILE A 32 -2.92 -11.25 2.66
C ILE A 32 -2.94 -11.51 4.18
N ILE A 33 -2.47 -12.68 4.62
CA ILE A 33 -2.37 -13.01 6.04
C ILE A 33 -1.47 -11.99 6.76
N SER A 34 -0.34 -11.59 6.17
CA SER A 34 0.56 -10.62 6.78
C SER A 34 -0.08 -9.24 6.97
N VAL A 35 -0.90 -8.79 6.01
CA VAL A 35 -1.64 -7.53 6.11
C VAL A 35 -2.69 -7.59 7.21
N ILE A 36 -3.42 -8.72 7.31
CA ILE A 36 -4.39 -8.95 8.37
C ILE A 36 -3.71 -8.94 9.74
N LEU A 37 -2.55 -9.60 9.89
CA LEU A 37 -1.79 -9.61 11.14
C LEU A 37 -1.37 -8.20 11.56
N VAL A 38 -0.85 -7.38 10.62
CA VAL A 38 -0.51 -5.99 10.91
C VAL A 38 -1.73 -5.20 11.36
N ALA A 39 -2.89 -5.40 10.73
CA ALA A 39 -4.14 -4.76 11.14
C ALA A 39 -4.57 -5.19 12.56
N LEU A 40 -4.49 -6.50 12.88
CA LEU A 40 -4.82 -7.03 14.21
C LEU A 40 -3.87 -6.52 15.30
N GLU A 41 -2.58 -6.32 15.01
CA GLU A 41 -1.61 -5.74 15.94
C GLU A 41 -1.95 -4.29 16.33
N THR A 42 -2.69 -3.55 15.50
CA THR A 42 -3.10 -2.18 15.82
C THR A 42 -4.27 -2.13 16.80
N VAL A 43 -5.00 -3.23 16.96
CA VAL A 43 -6.14 -3.32 17.88
C VAL A 43 -5.62 -3.66 19.29
N GLY A 44 -5.66 -2.69 20.20
CA GLY A 44 -5.01 -2.76 21.53
C GLY A 44 -5.34 -4.03 22.30
N TRP A 45 -6.64 -4.34 22.50
CA TRP A 45 -7.07 -5.52 23.27
C TRP A 45 -6.66 -6.85 22.65
N ILE A 46 -6.56 -6.94 21.30
CA ILE A 46 -6.09 -8.14 20.59
C ILE A 46 -4.58 -8.29 20.79
N ASN A 47 -3.86 -7.18 20.61
CA ASN A 47 -2.41 -7.17 20.77
C ASN A 47 -2.01 -7.56 22.21
N GLU A 48 -2.66 -7.03 23.23
CA GLU A 48 -2.38 -7.40 24.62
C GLU A 48 -2.67 -8.89 24.90
N LYS A 49 -3.81 -9.40 24.45
CA LYS A 49 -4.23 -10.77 24.73
C LYS A 49 -3.43 -11.82 23.93
N TYR A 50 -3.09 -11.53 22.68
CA TYR A 50 -2.50 -12.50 21.75
C TYR A 50 -1.09 -12.12 21.27
N TYR A 51 -0.39 -11.24 22.00
CA TYR A 51 0.92 -10.72 21.63
C TYR A 51 1.91 -11.81 21.17
N ASN A 52 2.04 -12.89 21.93
CA ASN A 52 2.99 -13.95 21.62
C ASN A 52 2.65 -14.67 20.31
N ILE A 53 1.36 -14.93 20.07
CA ILE A 53 0.91 -15.60 18.85
C ILE A 53 1.13 -14.71 17.64
N LEU A 54 0.74 -13.44 17.72
CA LEU A 54 0.93 -12.45 16.66
C LEU A 54 2.43 -12.26 16.34
N ASN A 55 3.26 -12.16 17.37
CA ASN A 55 4.70 -12.00 17.18
C ASN A 55 5.36 -13.25 16.54
N ILE A 56 4.96 -14.46 16.94
CA ILE A 56 5.46 -15.70 16.31
C ILE A 56 5.01 -15.80 14.87
N ALA A 57 3.74 -15.51 14.58
CA ALA A 57 3.21 -15.52 13.21
C ALA A 57 3.95 -14.50 12.33
N GLU A 58 4.19 -13.30 12.86
CA GLU A 58 4.92 -12.26 12.14
C GLU A 58 6.37 -12.64 11.86
N TRP A 59 7.07 -13.25 12.83
CA TRP A 59 8.40 -13.78 12.62
C TRP A 59 8.44 -14.86 11.55
N SER A 60 7.48 -15.79 11.59
CA SER A 60 7.38 -16.86 10.60
C SER A 60 7.23 -16.30 9.19
N ILE A 61 6.36 -15.31 9.00
CA ILE A 61 6.15 -14.64 7.73
C ILE A 61 7.39 -13.85 7.30
N THR A 62 8.04 -13.15 8.22
CA THR A 62 9.27 -12.38 7.91
C THR A 62 10.39 -13.29 7.44
N ILE A 63 10.59 -14.43 8.10
CA ILE A 63 11.58 -15.44 7.70
C ILE A 63 11.24 -16.00 6.33
N LEU A 64 9.97 -16.31 6.06
CA LEU A 64 9.52 -16.81 4.76
C LEU A 64 9.83 -15.82 3.64
N PHE A 65 9.50 -14.54 3.80
CA PHE A 65 9.83 -13.50 2.82
C PHE A 65 11.34 -13.28 2.69
N THR A 66 12.09 -13.42 3.78
CA THR A 66 13.55 -13.32 3.72
C THR A 66 14.15 -14.47 2.88
N ILE A 67 13.67 -15.70 3.08
CA ILE A 67 14.11 -16.86 2.29
C ILE A 67 13.74 -16.64 0.81
N GLU A 68 12.53 -16.20 0.55
CA GLU A 68 12.03 -15.89 -0.79
C GLU A 68 12.91 -14.84 -1.48
N TYR A 69 13.22 -13.73 -0.79
CA TYR A 69 14.11 -12.70 -1.30
C TYR A 69 15.51 -13.24 -1.63
N ILE A 70 16.10 -14.01 -0.74
CA ILE A 70 17.42 -14.64 -0.95
C ILE A 70 17.38 -15.57 -2.16
N LEU A 71 16.36 -16.40 -2.29
CA LEU A 71 16.20 -17.31 -3.42
C LEU A 71 16.09 -16.54 -4.73
N ARG A 72 15.38 -15.41 -4.75
CA ARG A 72 15.28 -14.53 -5.92
C ARG A 72 16.63 -13.93 -6.30
N VAL A 73 17.35 -13.38 -5.33
CA VAL A 73 18.68 -12.77 -5.56
C VAL A 73 19.66 -13.82 -6.11
N ILE A 74 19.63 -15.06 -5.60
CA ILE A 74 20.51 -16.14 -6.07
C ILE A 74 20.13 -16.63 -7.46
N SER A 75 18.84 -16.63 -7.81
CA SER A 75 18.33 -17.17 -9.07
C SER A 75 18.61 -16.28 -10.27
N ILE A 76 18.80 -14.99 -10.07
CA ILE A 76 18.97 -14.01 -11.15
C ILE A 76 20.42 -13.91 -11.65
N HIS A 77 20.61 -13.63 -12.96
CA HIS A 77 21.94 -13.49 -13.54
C HIS A 77 22.69 -12.26 -13.06
N HIS A 78 21.96 -11.16 -12.75
CA HIS A 78 22.53 -9.89 -12.30
C HIS A 78 21.96 -9.48 -10.95
N PRO A 79 22.43 -10.04 -9.81
CA PRO A 79 21.88 -9.77 -8.48
C PRO A 79 21.86 -8.30 -8.11
N ARG A 80 22.91 -7.55 -8.42
CA ARG A 80 22.99 -6.11 -8.12
C ARG A 80 21.90 -5.30 -8.82
N LYS A 81 21.62 -5.61 -10.09
CA LYS A 81 20.55 -4.93 -10.85
C LYS A 81 19.16 -5.21 -10.25
N TYR A 82 18.97 -6.41 -9.70
CA TYR A 82 17.72 -6.76 -9.02
C TYR A 82 17.56 -6.04 -7.68
N ILE A 83 18.58 -6.05 -6.83
CA ILE A 83 18.55 -5.40 -5.50
C ILE A 83 18.18 -3.92 -5.62
N PHE A 84 18.71 -3.21 -6.63
CA PHE A 84 18.39 -1.80 -6.87
C PHE A 84 17.19 -1.59 -7.82
N SER A 85 16.49 -2.64 -8.21
CA SER A 85 15.24 -2.52 -8.97
C SER A 85 14.08 -2.14 -8.06
N PHE A 86 13.01 -1.60 -8.65
CA PHE A 86 11.78 -1.27 -7.94
C PHE A 86 11.25 -2.45 -7.11
N TYR A 87 11.21 -3.66 -7.68
CA TYR A 87 10.76 -4.87 -7.00
C TYR A 87 11.73 -5.33 -5.91
N GLY A 88 13.03 -5.25 -6.14
CA GLY A 88 14.03 -5.61 -5.12
C GLY A 88 14.00 -4.69 -3.90
N ILE A 89 13.75 -3.40 -4.11
CA ILE A 89 13.57 -2.43 -3.01
C ILE A 89 12.29 -2.71 -2.23
N ILE A 90 11.19 -3.04 -2.90
CA ILE A 90 9.92 -3.41 -2.24
C ILE A 90 10.12 -4.64 -1.36
N ASP A 91 10.77 -5.69 -1.89
CA ASP A 91 11.05 -6.92 -1.15
C ASP A 91 11.89 -6.64 0.12
N LEU A 92 12.87 -5.76 -0.02
CA LEU A 92 13.73 -5.34 1.08
C LEU A 92 12.95 -4.54 2.13
N LEU A 93 12.15 -3.56 1.70
CA LEU A 93 11.30 -2.74 2.59
C LEU A 93 10.26 -3.57 3.35
N ALA A 94 9.81 -4.67 2.78
CA ALA A 94 8.87 -5.56 3.43
C ALA A 94 9.48 -6.38 4.58
N THR A 95 10.78 -6.66 4.53
CA THR A 95 11.50 -7.51 5.50
C THR A 95 12.29 -6.73 6.54
N ILE A 96 12.97 -5.68 6.13
CA ILE A 96 13.88 -4.87 6.97
C ILE A 96 13.24 -4.33 8.26
N PRO A 97 12.00 -3.79 8.28
CA PRO A 97 11.45 -3.16 9.49
C PRO A 97 11.45 -4.07 10.72
N LYS A 98 11.24 -5.38 10.54
CA LYS A 98 11.27 -6.33 11.66
C LYS A 98 12.67 -6.53 12.21
N TYR A 99 13.67 -6.59 11.35
CA TYR A 99 15.07 -6.74 11.77
C TYR A 99 15.60 -5.46 12.43
N ILE A 100 15.23 -4.30 11.90
CA ILE A 100 15.59 -3.01 12.52
C ILE A 100 14.99 -2.92 13.92
N SER A 101 13.74 -3.37 14.11
CA SER A 101 13.12 -3.35 15.44
C SER A 101 13.86 -4.19 16.49
N LEU A 102 14.62 -5.21 16.09
CA LEU A 102 15.50 -5.98 17.01
C LEU A 102 16.71 -5.19 17.48
N ILE A 103 17.30 -4.38 16.61
CA ILE A 103 18.52 -3.60 16.92
C ILE A 103 18.20 -2.53 17.96
N PHE A 104 16.96 -2.00 17.93
CA PHE A 104 16.52 -0.95 18.84
C PHE A 104 15.83 -1.47 20.12
N ILE A 105 15.86 -2.78 20.39
CA ILE A 105 15.37 -3.34 21.66
C ILE A 105 16.24 -2.81 22.80
N GLY A 106 15.67 -1.94 23.66
CA GLY A 106 16.37 -1.34 24.80
C GLY A 106 16.71 0.14 24.67
N ALA A 107 16.32 0.79 23.59
CA ALA A 107 16.57 2.21 23.38
C ALA A 107 15.50 3.11 24.06
N GLN A 108 15.88 4.38 24.34
CA GLN A 108 15.07 5.36 25.07
C GLN A 108 13.75 5.75 24.38
N LEU A 109 12.87 6.48 25.10
CA LEU A 109 11.49 6.85 24.71
C LEU A 109 11.33 7.42 23.30
N GLU A 110 12.26 8.23 22.80
CA GLU A 110 12.22 8.78 21.44
C GLU A 110 12.33 7.68 20.38
N THR A 111 13.07 6.63 20.67
CA THR A 111 13.22 5.46 19.79
C THR A 111 11.93 4.62 19.75
N MET A 112 11.09 4.68 20.78
CA MET A 112 9.81 3.98 20.81
C MET A 112 8.83 4.50 19.75
N MET A 113 8.83 5.82 19.45
CA MET A 113 8.05 6.38 18.35
C MET A 113 8.59 5.91 16.99
N ALA A 114 9.90 5.86 16.83
CA ALA A 114 10.53 5.35 15.62
C ALA A 114 10.20 3.85 15.39
N ILE A 115 10.20 3.03 16.43
CA ILE A 115 9.81 1.62 16.36
C ILE A 115 8.34 1.46 15.96
N ARG A 116 7.44 2.32 16.45
CA ARG A 116 6.03 2.35 16.01
C ARG A 116 5.91 2.70 14.52
N ALA A 117 6.65 3.71 14.04
CA ALA A 117 6.69 4.08 12.64
C ALA A 117 7.22 2.95 11.75
N LEU A 118 8.30 2.27 12.17
CA LEU A 118 8.84 1.10 11.48
C LEU A 118 7.81 -0.04 11.38
N ARG A 119 6.94 -0.20 12.40
CA ARG A 119 5.86 -1.18 12.37
C ARG A 119 4.87 -0.89 11.23
N ILE A 120 4.54 0.39 11.01
CA ILE A 120 3.64 0.80 9.92
C ILE A 120 4.25 0.48 8.54
N LEU A 121 5.58 0.58 8.38
CA LEU A 121 6.23 0.25 7.11
C LEU A 121 6.02 -1.20 6.66
N ARG A 122 5.60 -2.10 7.55
CA ARG A 122 5.27 -3.49 7.19
C ARG A 122 4.09 -3.59 6.23
N ILE A 123 3.23 -2.56 6.17
CA ILE A 123 2.12 -2.50 5.20
C ILE A 123 2.63 -2.54 3.75
N PHE A 124 3.87 -2.10 3.49
CA PHE A 124 4.46 -2.19 2.16
C PHE A 124 4.61 -3.62 1.64
N ARG A 125 4.43 -4.64 2.50
CA ARG A 125 4.31 -6.03 2.06
C ARG A 125 3.18 -6.23 1.05
N VAL A 126 2.12 -5.42 1.10
CA VAL A 126 1.04 -5.46 0.11
C VAL A 126 1.55 -5.20 -1.31
N LEU A 127 2.62 -4.41 -1.46
CA LEU A 127 3.21 -4.12 -2.77
C LEU A 127 3.84 -5.35 -3.45
N HIS A 128 4.14 -6.43 -2.70
CA HIS A 128 4.57 -7.69 -3.31
C HIS A 128 3.53 -8.27 -4.26
N ILE A 129 2.23 -8.00 -4.02
CA ILE A 129 1.13 -8.44 -4.89
C ILE A 129 1.31 -7.91 -6.31
N SER A 130 1.86 -6.70 -6.49
CA SER A 130 2.03 -6.07 -7.80
C SER A 130 2.83 -6.91 -8.79
N ARG A 131 3.64 -7.83 -8.31
CA ARG A 131 4.46 -8.73 -9.12
C ARG A 131 3.66 -9.88 -9.70
N TYR A 132 2.63 -10.35 -8.98
CA TYR A 132 1.83 -11.52 -9.34
C TYR A 132 0.65 -11.18 -10.25
N ILE A 133 0.40 -9.90 -10.47
CA ILE A 133 -0.61 -9.44 -11.41
C ILE A 133 0.00 -9.49 -12.82
N GLY A 134 0.03 -10.70 -13.42
CA GLY A 134 0.61 -10.92 -14.75
C GLY A 134 -0.01 -10.07 -15.86
N GLU A 135 -1.27 -9.65 -15.68
CA GLU A 135 -2.00 -8.75 -16.57
C GLU A 135 -1.69 -7.25 -16.33
N SER A 136 -0.82 -6.93 -15.39
CA SER A 136 -0.47 -5.54 -15.08
C SER A 136 0.07 -4.79 -16.31
N ASN A 137 0.73 -5.50 -17.22
CA ASN A 137 1.21 -4.94 -18.48
C ASN A 137 0.06 -4.49 -19.40
N PHE A 138 -1.06 -5.23 -19.43
CA PHE A 138 -2.24 -4.83 -20.20
C PHE A 138 -2.89 -3.59 -19.59
N LEU A 139 -3.13 -3.61 -18.28
CA LEU A 139 -3.68 -2.46 -17.54
C LEU A 139 -2.79 -1.22 -17.68
N TYR A 140 -1.47 -1.39 -17.48
CA TYR A 140 -0.50 -0.31 -17.62
C TYR A 140 -0.50 0.29 -19.03
N ARG A 141 -0.48 -0.54 -20.08
CA ARG A 141 -0.59 -0.08 -21.48
C ARG A 141 -1.90 0.65 -21.75
N SER A 142 -3.02 0.13 -21.26
CA SER A 142 -4.33 0.76 -21.41
C SER A 142 -4.39 2.12 -20.74
N LEU A 143 -3.82 2.26 -19.54
CA LEU A 143 -3.67 3.53 -18.83
C LEU A 143 -2.77 4.50 -19.58
N LEU A 144 -1.64 4.03 -20.14
CA LEU A 144 -0.75 4.88 -20.95
C LEU A 144 -1.43 5.41 -22.20
N VAL A 145 -2.19 4.58 -22.89
CA VAL A 145 -2.96 5.00 -24.08
C VAL A 145 -4.04 6.03 -23.71
N SER A 146 -4.67 5.85 -22.55
CA SER A 146 -5.76 6.72 -22.09
C SER A 146 -5.29 7.93 -21.28
N ARG A 147 -3.99 8.06 -20.96
CA ARG A 147 -3.45 9.07 -20.04
C ARG A 147 -3.87 10.49 -20.34
N ALA A 148 -3.87 10.88 -21.62
CA ALA A 148 -4.24 12.24 -22.02
C ALA A 148 -5.70 12.53 -21.69
N LYS A 149 -6.61 11.57 -21.97
CA LYS A 149 -8.05 11.70 -21.66
C LYS A 149 -8.28 11.74 -20.15
N ILE A 150 -7.57 10.90 -19.38
CA ILE A 150 -7.65 10.87 -17.92
C ILE A 150 -7.19 12.20 -17.32
N ILE A 151 -6.04 12.73 -17.78
CA ILE A 151 -5.51 14.02 -17.29
C ILE A 151 -6.47 15.16 -17.58
N ILE A 152 -7.00 15.24 -18.81
CA ILE A 152 -7.96 16.30 -19.19
C ILE A 152 -9.22 16.20 -18.32
N PHE A 153 -9.75 14.99 -18.11
CA PHE A 153 -10.92 14.78 -17.27
C PHE A 153 -10.66 15.17 -15.80
N LEU A 154 -9.54 14.74 -15.22
CA LEU A 154 -9.18 15.09 -13.85
C LEU A 154 -8.97 16.60 -13.68
N LEU A 155 -8.33 17.24 -14.66
CA LEU A 155 -8.13 18.68 -14.65
C LEU A 155 -9.48 19.44 -14.73
N PHE A 156 -10.41 18.97 -15.59
CA PHE A 156 -11.77 19.50 -15.66
C PHE A 156 -12.49 19.37 -14.31
N VAL A 157 -12.48 18.18 -13.71
CA VAL A 157 -13.09 17.95 -12.38
C VAL A 157 -12.47 18.83 -11.32
N LEU A 158 -11.14 18.97 -11.30
CA LEU A 158 -10.44 19.84 -10.35
C LEU A 158 -10.87 21.31 -10.49
N ILE A 159 -10.96 21.81 -11.72
CA ILE A 159 -11.41 23.18 -11.97
C ILE A 159 -12.84 23.35 -11.47
N MET A 160 -13.74 22.41 -11.75
CA MET A 160 -15.12 22.44 -11.27
C MET A 160 -15.18 22.41 -9.73
N CYS A 161 -14.36 21.58 -9.07
CA CYS A 161 -14.27 21.56 -7.61
C CYS A 161 -13.80 22.91 -7.02
N ILE A 162 -12.84 23.56 -7.65
CA ILE A 162 -12.36 24.89 -7.22
C ILE A 162 -13.46 25.94 -7.39
N LEU A 163 -14.15 25.94 -8.53
CA LEU A 163 -15.23 26.90 -8.81
C LEU A 163 -16.40 26.71 -7.83
N PHE A 164 -16.96 25.50 -7.74
CA PHE A 164 -18.09 25.23 -6.85
C PHE A 164 -17.71 25.31 -5.39
N GLY A 165 -16.51 24.85 -4.99
CA GLY A 165 -16.02 25.00 -3.64
C GLY A 165 -15.90 26.49 -3.22
N THR A 166 -15.38 27.35 -4.11
CA THR A 166 -15.30 28.78 -3.87
C THR A 166 -16.69 29.43 -3.79
N LEU A 167 -17.63 29.03 -4.65
CA LEU A 167 -19.01 29.49 -4.58
C LEU A 167 -19.66 29.09 -3.24
N MET A 168 -19.50 27.87 -2.81
CA MET A 168 -20.05 27.40 -1.54
C MET A 168 -19.45 28.11 -0.33
N TYR A 169 -18.15 28.41 -0.35
CA TYR A 169 -17.51 29.25 0.69
C TYR A 169 -18.19 30.61 0.81
N ILE A 170 -18.55 31.26 -0.33
CA ILE A 170 -19.20 32.58 -0.34
C ILE A 170 -20.67 32.49 0.12
N ILE A 171 -21.40 31.44 -0.29
CA ILE A 171 -22.84 31.30 -0.03
C ILE A 171 -23.12 30.84 1.40
N GLU A 172 -22.41 29.81 1.87
CA GLU A 172 -22.67 29.14 3.16
C GLU A 172 -21.86 29.72 4.31
N GLY A 173 -20.59 30.00 4.09
CA GLY A 173 -19.69 30.55 5.09
C GLY A 173 -19.41 29.63 6.29
N PRO A 174 -18.79 30.18 7.37
CA PRO A 174 -18.31 29.38 8.50
C PRO A 174 -19.40 28.66 9.30
N GLN A 175 -20.63 29.18 9.30
CA GLN A 175 -21.74 28.59 10.09
C GLN A 175 -22.14 27.18 9.61
N ALA A 176 -21.92 26.89 8.33
CA ALA A 176 -22.20 25.60 7.74
C ALA A 176 -20.92 24.71 7.61
N GLY A 177 -19.80 25.12 8.21
CA GLY A 177 -18.54 24.39 8.14
C GLY A 177 -17.66 24.76 6.92
N PHE A 178 -18.08 25.71 6.09
CA PHE A 178 -17.29 26.22 4.96
C PHE A 178 -16.36 27.36 5.44
N ASN A 179 -15.41 27.02 6.32
CA ASN A 179 -14.56 28.02 7.00
C ASN A 179 -13.53 28.67 6.07
N ASN A 180 -13.12 27.96 5.03
CA ASN A 180 -12.12 28.40 4.06
C ASN A 180 -12.32 27.69 2.72
N ILE A 181 -11.68 28.22 1.67
CA ILE A 181 -11.77 27.67 0.31
C ILE A 181 -11.28 26.19 0.24
N PRO A 182 -10.15 25.79 0.84
CA PRO A 182 -9.73 24.38 0.84
C PRO A 182 -10.76 23.42 1.44
N GLU A 183 -11.41 23.74 2.55
CA GLU A 183 -12.47 22.91 3.15
C GLU A 183 -13.70 22.84 2.23
N SER A 184 -14.04 23.92 1.57
CA SER A 184 -15.12 23.98 0.60
C SER A 184 -14.82 23.12 -0.65
N ILE A 185 -13.57 23.12 -1.12
CA ILE A 185 -13.11 22.23 -2.20
C ILE A 185 -13.16 20.78 -1.75
N TYR A 186 -12.76 20.45 -0.51
CA TYR A 186 -12.87 19.12 0.07
C TYR A 186 -14.33 18.63 0.02
N TRP A 187 -15.30 19.46 0.46
CA TRP A 187 -16.72 19.13 0.36
C TRP A 187 -17.13 18.82 -1.08
N CYS A 188 -16.70 19.67 -2.05
CA CYS A 188 -17.02 19.48 -3.45
C CYS A 188 -16.44 18.17 -3.99
N ILE A 189 -15.19 17.82 -3.68
CA ILE A 189 -14.57 16.56 -4.07
C ILE A 189 -15.33 15.38 -3.47
N SER A 190 -15.68 15.43 -2.20
CA SER A 190 -16.44 14.40 -1.49
C SER A 190 -17.81 14.18 -2.13
N THR A 191 -18.46 15.25 -2.58
CA THR A 191 -19.78 15.23 -3.21
C THR A 191 -19.71 14.69 -4.65
N ILE A 192 -18.81 15.21 -5.49
CA ILE A 192 -18.65 14.76 -6.88
C ILE A 192 -18.19 13.29 -6.96
N SER A 193 -17.33 12.87 -6.05
CA SER A 193 -16.88 11.47 -5.95
C SER A 193 -17.94 10.54 -5.37
N THR A 194 -19.11 11.06 -4.99
CA THR A 194 -20.23 10.31 -4.39
C THR A 194 -19.88 9.64 -3.03
N VAL A 195 -18.82 10.07 -2.35
CA VAL A 195 -18.45 9.60 -1.00
C VAL A 195 -19.42 10.16 0.03
N GLY A 196 -19.62 11.50 0.05
CA GLY A 196 -20.63 12.17 0.87
C GLY A 196 -20.48 11.90 2.37
N TYR A 197 -19.34 12.24 2.96
CA TYR A 197 -19.11 12.03 4.42
C TYR A 197 -20.16 12.70 5.31
N GLY A 198 -20.75 13.83 4.86
CA GLY A 198 -21.77 14.54 5.62
C GLY A 198 -21.26 15.39 6.77
N ASP A 199 -19.95 15.53 6.91
CA ASP A 199 -19.26 16.35 7.91
C ASP A 199 -19.40 17.85 7.61
N ILE A 200 -19.42 18.23 6.34
CA ILE A 200 -19.73 19.56 5.83
C ILE A 200 -20.91 19.43 4.86
N VAL A 201 -21.98 20.19 5.12
CA VAL A 201 -23.20 20.16 4.27
C VAL A 201 -23.78 21.56 4.14
N PRO A 202 -24.34 21.93 2.97
CA PRO A 202 -25.05 23.21 2.79
C PRO A 202 -26.28 23.27 3.71
N LEU A 203 -26.44 24.39 4.41
CA LEU A 203 -27.57 24.64 5.29
C LEU A 203 -28.60 25.56 4.63
N THR A 204 -28.14 26.53 3.82
CA THR A 204 -29.00 27.52 3.16
C THR A 204 -29.78 26.93 1.99
N GLY A 205 -30.90 27.53 1.63
CA GLY A 205 -31.67 27.16 0.45
C GLY A 205 -30.89 27.34 -0.86
N MET A 206 -30.04 28.37 -0.94
CA MET A 206 -29.19 28.62 -2.13
C MET A 206 -28.05 27.60 -2.27
N GLY A 207 -27.46 27.18 -1.16
CA GLY A 207 -26.37 26.18 -1.20
C GLY A 207 -26.86 24.75 -1.49
N LYS A 208 -28.14 24.45 -1.21
CA LYS A 208 -28.77 23.15 -1.51
C LYS A 208 -29.27 23.01 -2.94
N PHE A 209 -29.42 24.14 -3.64
CA PHE A 209 -29.91 24.21 -5.03
C PHE A 209 -28.76 24.11 -6.03
#